data_5244dec35c1840264cf050788e39e7b4
#
_entry.id   5244dec35c1840264cf050788e39e7b4
#
_cell.length_a   1.000
_cell.length_b   1.000
_cell.length_c   1.000
_cell.angle_alpha   90.00
_cell.angle_beta   90.00
_cell.angle_gamma   90.00
#
_symmetry.space_group_name_H-M   'P 1'
#
loop_
_entity.id
_entity.type
_entity.pdbx_description
1 polymer ?
#
loop_
_entity_poly.entity_id
_entity_poly.type
_entity_poly.pdbx_seq_one_letter_code
_entity_poly.pdbx_strand_id
1 'polypeptide(L)'
;LYGVGKSIAYGVAAARPSAAEIIDAELQREPLRSIRTAMFTYFPAEAMEVRAVMVRAVERGRLDDEARERLASELRAVTAPVLGLMAFATDAEIRPLLDDKIALFTRLSPDPAACGQAVVRGMTAELMAHPLMDAQEFRDGMHRLYHTLSQARYRSLAPVAASDEDYEAFGALLAATSLSDEDFTAMEAVDPANTRLC
;
A
#
# COMPACT_ATOMS: atom_id res chain seq x y z
N LEU A 1 -43.66 24.81 -49.74
CA LEU A 1 -43.42 23.36 -49.73
C LEU A 1 -42.39 23.04 -48.67
N TYR A 2 -42.84 22.44 -47.61
CA TYR A 2 -42.12 22.16 -46.39
C TYR A 2 -41.22 20.94 -46.54
N GLY A 3 -39.91 21.14 -46.37
CA GLY A 3 -38.95 20.05 -46.16
C GLY A 3 -38.54 19.99 -44.69
N VAL A 4 -39.14 19.12 -43.93
CA VAL A 4 -38.75 18.84 -42.56
C VAL A 4 -37.50 17.95 -42.58
N GLY A 5 -36.34 18.56 -42.41
CA GLY A 5 -35.09 17.88 -42.14
C GLY A 5 -35.14 17.27 -40.73
N LYS A 6 -35.42 15.98 -40.58
CA LYS A 6 -35.17 15.24 -39.34
C LYS A 6 -33.68 15.16 -39.12
N SER A 7 -33.18 16.04 -38.25
CA SER A 7 -31.86 15.86 -37.61
C SER A 7 -31.94 14.62 -36.72
N ILE A 8 -31.48 13.49 -37.20
CA ILE A 8 -31.21 12.33 -36.39
C ILE A 8 -30.00 12.67 -35.55
N ALA A 9 -30.24 13.16 -34.33
CA ALA A 9 -29.22 13.20 -33.28
C ALA A 9 -28.86 11.75 -32.96
N TYR A 10 -27.81 11.26 -33.58
CA TYR A 10 -27.13 10.08 -33.07
C TYR A 10 -26.49 10.50 -31.74
N GLY A 11 -27.21 10.28 -30.65
CA GLY A 11 -26.64 10.25 -29.34
C GLY A 11 -25.61 9.12 -29.34
N VAL A 12 -24.34 9.51 -29.45
CA VAL A 12 -23.25 8.58 -29.15
C VAL A 12 -23.47 8.22 -27.70
N ALA A 13 -24.10 7.06 -27.45
CA ALA A 13 -24.11 6.47 -26.13
C ALA A 13 -22.64 6.29 -25.76
N ALA A 14 -22.16 7.09 -24.81
CA ALA A 14 -20.80 6.99 -24.34
C ALA A 14 -20.58 5.52 -23.96
N ALA A 15 -19.68 4.84 -24.66
CA ALA A 15 -19.38 3.46 -24.39
C ALA A 15 -18.98 3.35 -22.91
N ARG A 16 -19.57 2.38 -22.21
CA ARG A 16 -19.18 2.15 -20.81
C ARG A 16 -17.68 1.84 -20.79
N PRO A 17 -16.90 2.47 -19.87
CA PRO A 17 -15.48 2.21 -19.80
C PRO A 17 -15.24 0.71 -19.55
N SER A 18 -14.24 0.18 -20.21
CA SER A 18 -13.77 -1.20 -19.99
C SER A 18 -13.19 -1.35 -18.58
N ALA A 19 -13.09 -2.58 -18.09
CA ALA A 19 -12.46 -2.87 -16.80
C ALA A 19 -11.01 -2.34 -16.76
N ALA A 20 -10.29 -2.42 -17.87
CA ALA A 20 -8.93 -1.90 -17.98
C ALA A 20 -8.89 -0.38 -17.83
N GLU A 21 -9.78 0.36 -18.49
CA GLU A 21 -9.86 1.82 -18.38
C GLU A 21 -10.24 2.26 -16.96
N ILE A 22 -11.14 1.53 -16.29
CA ILE A 22 -11.52 1.78 -14.89
C ILE A 22 -10.30 1.63 -13.99
N ILE A 23 -9.57 0.52 -14.12
CA ILE A 23 -8.39 0.25 -13.30
C ILE A 23 -7.26 1.25 -13.60
N ASP A 24 -7.03 1.57 -14.86
CA ASP A 24 -6.00 2.56 -15.22
C ASP A 24 -6.31 3.95 -14.64
N ALA A 25 -7.58 4.34 -14.59
CA ALA A 25 -8.00 5.59 -13.95
C ALA A 25 -7.79 5.55 -12.43
N GLU A 26 -8.10 4.43 -11.75
CA GLU A 26 -7.85 4.28 -10.31
C GLU A 26 -6.35 4.26 -9.99
N LEU A 27 -5.55 3.61 -10.81
CA LEU A 27 -4.09 3.56 -10.66
C LEU A 27 -3.40 4.91 -10.92
N GLN A 28 -4.11 5.95 -11.36
CA GLN A 28 -3.61 7.33 -11.43
C GLN A 28 -3.89 8.13 -10.17
N ARG A 29 -4.64 7.58 -9.21
CA ARG A 29 -4.97 8.26 -7.94
C ARG A 29 -4.00 7.86 -6.84
N GLU A 30 -3.66 8.80 -5.95
CA GLU A 30 -2.87 8.47 -4.77
C GLU A 30 -3.73 7.65 -3.76
N PRO A 31 -3.14 6.72 -3.02
CA PRO A 31 -1.70 6.34 -3.00
C PRO A 31 -1.29 5.36 -4.11
N LEU A 32 -2.23 4.80 -4.88
CA LEU A 32 -1.97 3.75 -5.87
C LEU A 32 -1.00 4.21 -6.97
N ARG A 33 -1.09 5.48 -7.36
CA ARG A 33 -0.19 6.07 -8.35
C ARG A 33 1.27 5.97 -7.93
N SER A 34 1.59 6.36 -6.70
CA SER A 34 2.95 6.32 -6.17
C SER A 34 3.46 4.88 -6.05
N ILE A 35 2.65 3.98 -5.50
CA ILE A 35 2.97 2.55 -5.36
C ILE A 35 3.21 1.93 -6.74
N ARG A 36 2.28 2.13 -7.68
CA ARG A 36 2.39 1.61 -9.04
C ARG A 36 3.64 2.11 -9.75
N THR A 37 3.91 3.41 -9.66
CA THR A 37 5.06 4.03 -10.35
C THR A 37 6.36 3.44 -9.84
N ALA A 38 6.53 3.33 -8.53
CA ALA A 38 7.71 2.73 -7.92
C ALA A 38 7.81 1.23 -8.27
N MET A 39 6.72 0.48 -8.12
CA MET A 39 6.71 -0.95 -8.46
C MET A 39 7.02 -1.18 -9.94
N PHE A 40 6.44 -0.39 -10.85
CA PHE A 40 6.69 -0.52 -12.28
C PHE A 40 8.15 -0.21 -12.65
N THR A 41 8.78 0.71 -11.93
CA THR A 41 10.20 1.06 -12.15
C THR A 41 11.13 -0.11 -11.81
N TYR A 42 10.87 -0.82 -10.74
CA TYR A 42 11.79 -1.83 -10.18
C TYR A 42 11.34 -3.27 -10.38
N PHE A 43 10.03 -3.51 -10.55
CA PHE A 43 9.38 -4.81 -10.69
C PHE A 43 8.29 -4.77 -11.77
N PRO A 44 8.65 -4.49 -13.05
CA PRO A 44 7.66 -4.26 -14.10
C PRO A 44 6.75 -5.46 -14.38
N ALA A 45 7.26 -6.68 -14.29
CA ALA A 45 6.46 -7.88 -14.52
C ALA A 45 5.40 -8.07 -13.43
N GLU A 46 5.79 -7.91 -12.18
CA GLU A 46 4.89 -8.01 -11.02
C GLU A 46 3.88 -6.84 -11.00
N ALA A 47 4.28 -5.64 -11.41
CA ALA A 47 3.37 -4.49 -11.55
C ALA A 47 2.31 -4.72 -12.63
N MET A 48 2.67 -5.34 -13.76
CA MET A 48 1.72 -5.74 -14.79
C MET A 48 0.76 -6.82 -14.30
N GLU A 49 1.25 -7.79 -13.54
CA GLU A 49 0.39 -8.85 -12.98
C GLU A 49 -0.57 -8.30 -11.92
N VAL A 50 -0.13 -7.40 -11.03
CA VAL A 50 -1.02 -6.68 -10.10
C VAL A 50 -2.16 -5.98 -10.87
N ARG A 51 -1.83 -5.24 -11.94
CA ARG A 51 -2.83 -4.61 -12.79
C ARG A 51 -3.79 -5.65 -13.41
N ALA A 52 -3.27 -6.76 -13.92
CA ALA A 52 -4.08 -7.81 -14.53
C ALA A 52 -5.04 -8.45 -13.50
N VAL A 53 -4.59 -8.69 -12.26
CA VAL A 53 -5.44 -9.17 -11.15
C VAL A 53 -6.59 -8.21 -10.90
N MET A 54 -6.31 -6.90 -10.82
CA MET A 54 -7.34 -5.87 -10.59
C MET A 54 -8.36 -5.81 -11.74
N VAL A 55 -7.90 -5.87 -12.99
CA VAL A 55 -8.78 -5.89 -14.17
C VAL A 55 -9.70 -7.10 -14.12
N ARG A 56 -9.16 -8.30 -13.89
CA ARG A 56 -9.96 -9.53 -13.76
C ARG A 56 -11.00 -9.43 -12.64
N ALA A 57 -10.67 -8.77 -11.53
CA ALA A 57 -11.63 -8.56 -10.44
C ALA A 57 -12.81 -7.68 -10.86
N VAL A 58 -12.57 -6.60 -11.61
CA VAL A 58 -13.62 -5.73 -12.16
C VAL A 58 -14.46 -6.47 -13.20
N GLU A 59 -13.86 -7.27 -14.07
CA GLU A 59 -14.57 -8.08 -15.08
C GLU A 59 -15.51 -9.10 -14.45
N ARG A 60 -15.17 -9.68 -13.30
CA ARG A 60 -16.05 -10.59 -12.55
C ARG A 60 -17.31 -9.88 -12.01
N GLY A 61 -17.30 -8.56 -11.89
CA GLY A 61 -18.47 -7.72 -11.65
C GLY A 61 -19.09 -7.82 -10.24
N ARG A 62 -18.52 -8.59 -9.32
CA ARG A 62 -18.95 -8.72 -7.93
C ARG A 62 -17.91 -8.11 -7.00
N LEU A 63 -18.37 -7.31 -6.04
CA LEU A 63 -17.55 -6.71 -4.98
C LEU A 63 -18.11 -7.06 -3.59
N ASP A 64 -18.71 -8.25 -3.45
CA ASP A 64 -19.08 -8.80 -2.15
C ASP A 64 -17.80 -9.16 -1.34
N ASP A 65 -17.98 -9.52 -0.10
CA ASP A 65 -16.85 -9.76 0.82
C ASP A 65 -15.98 -10.94 0.33
N GLU A 66 -16.59 -11.98 -0.23
CA GLU A 66 -15.85 -13.11 -0.82
C GLU A 66 -14.98 -12.67 -2.02
N ALA A 67 -15.52 -11.81 -2.89
CA ALA A 67 -14.76 -11.27 -4.03
C ALA A 67 -13.61 -10.36 -3.57
N ARG A 68 -13.82 -9.60 -2.49
CA ARG A 68 -12.75 -8.76 -1.88
C ARG A 68 -11.64 -9.62 -1.27
N GLU A 69 -11.99 -10.67 -0.53
CA GLU A 69 -11.01 -11.61 0.03
C GLU A 69 -10.21 -12.30 -1.07
N ARG A 70 -10.87 -12.76 -2.13
CA ARG A 70 -10.23 -13.36 -3.29
C ARG A 70 -9.26 -12.38 -3.95
N LEU A 71 -9.68 -11.15 -4.20
CA LEU A 71 -8.82 -10.10 -4.74
C LEU A 71 -7.60 -9.86 -3.84
N ALA A 72 -7.81 -9.73 -2.54
CA ALA A 72 -6.72 -9.54 -1.58
C ALA A 72 -5.75 -10.74 -1.57
N SER A 73 -6.25 -11.96 -1.70
CA SER A 73 -5.44 -13.17 -1.82
C SER A 73 -4.64 -13.20 -3.12
N GLU A 74 -5.27 -12.90 -4.27
CA GLU A 74 -4.61 -12.84 -5.57
C GLU A 74 -3.52 -11.74 -5.59
N LEU A 75 -3.78 -10.57 -5.03
CA LEU A 75 -2.79 -9.49 -4.91
C LEU A 75 -1.62 -9.90 -4.01
N ARG A 76 -1.91 -10.51 -2.86
CA ARG A 76 -0.85 -11.03 -1.96
C ARG A 76 0.02 -12.06 -2.64
N ALA A 77 -0.53 -12.95 -3.46
CA ALA A 77 0.25 -13.95 -4.18
C ALA A 77 1.30 -13.31 -5.11
N VAL A 78 1.01 -12.13 -5.68
CA VAL A 78 1.97 -11.39 -6.52
C VAL A 78 2.92 -10.54 -5.68
N THR A 79 2.43 -9.89 -4.63
CA THR A 79 3.21 -8.88 -3.88
C THR A 79 4.05 -9.48 -2.74
N ALA A 80 3.60 -10.59 -2.12
CA ALA A 80 4.33 -11.19 -0.99
C ALA A 80 5.75 -11.66 -1.37
N PRO A 81 6.01 -12.27 -2.54
CA PRO A 81 7.38 -12.60 -2.93
C PRO A 81 8.28 -11.37 -3.08
N VAL A 82 7.73 -10.24 -3.57
CA VAL A 82 8.46 -8.96 -3.68
C VAL A 82 8.77 -8.41 -2.31
N LEU A 83 7.78 -8.33 -1.42
CA LEU A 83 7.95 -7.81 -0.06
C LEU A 83 8.86 -8.73 0.79
N GLY A 84 8.81 -10.04 0.55
CA GLY A 84 9.69 -11.03 1.19
C GLY A 84 11.18 -10.81 0.91
N LEU A 85 11.52 -10.07 -0.15
CA LEU A 85 12.91 -9.67 -0.42
C LEU A 85 13.51 -8.78 0.68
N MET A 86 12.66 -8.17 1.53
CA MET A 86 13.13 -7.40 2.69
C MET A 86 14.04 -8.23 3.61
N ALA A 87 13.80 -9.54 3.72
CA ALA A 87 14.63 -10.45 4.51
C ALA A 87 16.08 -10.56 4.01
N PHE A 88 16.38 -10.06 2.81
CA PHE A 88 17.72 -10.03 2.23
C PHE A 88 18.31 -8.62 2.16
N ALA A 89 17.61 -7.61 2.66
CA ALA A 89 18.11 -6.25 2.75
C ALA A 89 19.08 -6.12 3.94
N THR A 90 20.07 -5.27 3.79
CA THR A 90 21.01 -4.97 4.88
C THR A 90 20.44 -3.93 5.84
N ASP A 91 20.96 -3.86 7.06
CA ASP A 91 20.57 -2.85 8.05
C ASP A 91 20.71 -1.42 7.52
N ALA A 92 21.78 -1.16 6.75
CA ALA A 92 22.00 0.14 6.13
C ALA A 92 20.91 0.53 5.13
N GLU A 93 20.28 -0.45 4.49
CA GLU A 93 19.19 -0.23 3.54
C GLU A 93 17.83 -0.19 4.21
N ILE A 94 17.65 -0.92 5.32
CA ILE A 94 16.41 -0.92 6.09
C ILE A 94 16.26 0.36 6.90
N ARG A 95 17.35 0.89 7.46
CA ARG A 95 17.32 2.07 8.33
C ARG A 95 16.59 3.27 7.72
N PRO A 96 16.85 3.71 6.46
CA PRO A 96 16.12 4.82 5.87
C PRO A 96 14.62 4.54 5.72
N LEU A 97 14.20 3.27 5.53
CA LEU A 97 12.79 2.91 5.44
C LEU A 97 12.09 2.99 6.80
N LEU A 98 12.80 2.67 7.87
CA LEU A 98 12.30 2.85 9.24
C LEU A 98 12.23 4.34 9.59
N ASP A 99 13.23 5.12 9.22
CA ASP A 99 13.24 6.58 9.42
C ASP A 99 12.03 7.24 8.71
N ASP A 100 11.71 6.83 7.48
CA ASP A 100 10.52 7.28 6.75
C ASP A 100 9.23 6.96 7.52
N LYS A 101 9.12 5.74 8.07
CA LYS A 101 7.95 5.36 8.88
C LYS A 101 7.85 6.16 10.17
N ILE A 102 8.95 6.33 10.87
CA ILE A 102 9.00 7.13 12.10
C ILE A 102 8.59 8.58 11.79
N ALA A 103 9.12 9.16 10.72
CA ALA A 103 8.77 10.53 10.29
C ALA A 103 7.26 10.65 9.97
N LEU A 104 6.69 9.65 9.27
CA LEU A 104 5.26 9.61 8.97
C LEU A 104 4.41 9.59 10.25
N PHE A 105 4.69 8.67 11.18
CA PHE A 105 3.91 8.54 12.42
C PHE A 105 4.11 9.76 13.33
N THR A 106 5.33 10.29 13.42
CA THR A 106 5.59 11.53 14.16
C THR A 106 4.77 12.70 13.60
N ARG A 107 4.63 12.79 12.28
CA ARG A 107 3.81 13.82 11.64
C ARG A 107 2.31 13.63 11.89
N LEU A 108 1.83 12.38 11.90
CA LEU A 108 0.43 12.05 12.14
C LEU A 108 0.06 12.08 13.63
N SER A 109 1.02 12.06 14.57
CA SER A 109 0.75 11.98 16.00
C SER A 109 -0.14 13.09 16.56
N PRO A 110 -0.20 14.33 15.99
CA PRO A 110 -1.18 15.33 16.43
C PRO A 110 -2.63 14.97 16.10
N ASP A 111 -2.86 14.03 15.18
CA ASP A 111 -4.19 13.49 14.86
C ASP A 111 -4.21 11.96 15.09
N PRO A 112 -4.57 11.52 16.30
CA PRO A 112 -4.55 10.10 16.65
C PRO A 112 -5.45 9.23 15.76
N ALA A 113 -6.55 9.78 15.19
CA ALA A 113 -7.44 9.04 14.31
C ALA A 113 -6.79 8.79 12.95
N ALA A 114 -6.14 9.81 12.37
CA ALA A 114 -5.38 9.66 11.13
C ALA A 114 -4.20 8.69 11.31
N CYS A 115 -3.51 8.79 12.44
CA CYS A 115 -2.40 7.90 12.76
C CYS A 115 -2.86 6.46 12.97
N GLY A 116 -3.92 6.20 13.75
CA GLY A 116 -4.51 4.87 13.92
C GLY A 116 -4.97 4.27 12.58
N GLN A 117 -5.56 5.09 11.70
CA GLN A 117 -5.91 4.67 10.35
C GLN A 117 -4.67 4.23 9.55
N ALA A 118 -3.56 4.97 9.62
CA ALA A 118 -2.31 4.64 8.95
C ALA A 118 -1.73 3.30 9.42
N VAL A 119 -1.80 3.03 10.73
CA VAL A 119 -1.31 1.78 11.34
C VAL A 119 -2.15 0.58 10.88
N VAL A 120 -3.49 0.71 10.95
CA VAL A 120 -4.42 -0.41 10.78
C VAL A 120 -4.73 -0.70 9.31
N ARG A 121 -4.99 0.37 8.53
CA ARG A 121 -5.44 0.27 7.13
C ARG A 121 -4.36 0.59 6.12
N GLY A 122 -3.21 1.09 6.60
CA GLY A 122 -2.16 1.60 5.74
C GLY A 122 -2.57 2.90 5.04
N MET A 123 -1.90 3.19 3.93
CA MET A 123 -2.12 4.41 3.16
C MET A 123 -3.35 4.30 2.29
N THR A 124 -4.40 5.03 2.64
CA THR A 124 -5.65 5.14 1.88
C THR A 124 -5.71 6.47 1.13
N ALA A 125 -6.62 6.57 0.14
CA ALA A 125 -6.84 7.83 -0.58
C ALA A 125 -7.32 8.96 0.35
N GLU A 126 -8.13 8.62 1.36
CA GLU A 126 -8.60 9.54 2.38
C GLU A 126 -7.43 10.08 3.22
N LEU A 127 -6.56 9.19 3.69
CA LEU A 127 -5.37 9.58 4.45
C LEU A 127 -4.41 10.42 3.61
N MET A 128 -4.24 10.10 2.32
CA MET A 128 -3.41 10.89 1.40
C MET A 128 -3.94 12.31 1.16
N ALA A 129 -5.25 12.54 1.36
CA ALA A 129 -5.86 13.86 1.30
C ALA A 129 -5.75 14.64 2.63
N HIS A 130 -5.24 14.01 3.69
CA HIS A 130 -5.10 14.63 5.00
C HIS A 130 -4.06 15.75 4.97
N PRO A 131 -4.31 16.92 5.63
CA PRO A 131 -3.39 18.07 5.60
C PRO A 131 -1.97 17.79 6.11
N LEU A 132 -1.80 16.79 6.97
CA LEU A 132 -0.50 16.40 7.50
C LEU A 132 0.27 15.46 6.55
N MET A 133 -0.33 15.01 5.44
CA MET A 133 0.33 14.16 4.48
C MET A 133 1.10 14.95 3.43
N ASP A 134 2.29 14.48 3.13
CA ASP A 134 3.10 14.97 2.01
C ASP A 134 3.15 13.89 0.92
N ALA A 135 2.45 14.16 -0.19
CA ALA A 135 2.39 13.25 -1.32
C ALA A 135 3.76 13.03 -2.00
N GLN A 136 4.66 14.03 -1.95
CA GLN A 136 6.01 13.88 -2.51
C GLN A 136 6.85 12.94 -1.63
N GLU A 137 6.83 13.16 -0.33
CA GLU A 137 7.56 12.33 0.63
C GLU A 137 7.08 10.87 0.59
N PHE A 138 5.75 10.66 0.52
CA PHE A 138 5.19 9.32 0.34
C PHE A 138 5.71 8.66 -0.95
N ARG A 139 5.75 9.39 -2.05
CA ARG A 139 6.27 8.91 -3.34
C ARG A 139 7.74 8.52 -3.24
N ASP A 140 8.54 9.38 -2.63
CA ASP A 140 9.98 9.14 -2.45
C ASP A 140 10.21 7.92 -1.54
N GLY A 141 9.41 7.75 -0.49
CA GLY A 141 9.41 6.57 0.37
C GLY A 141 9.09 5.28 -0.40
N MET A 142 8.07 5.31 -1.28
CA MET A 142 7.76 4.15 -2.13
C MET A 142 8.90 3.83 -3.10
N HIS A 143 9.53 4.83 -3.70
CA HIS A 143 10.70 4.61 -4.54
C HIS A 143 11.86 4.01 -3.76
N ARG A 144 12.17 4.50 -2.55
CA ARG A 144 13.21 3.92 -1.68
C ARG A 144 12.89 2.46 -1.35
N LEU A 145 11.65 2.16 -0.95
CA LEU A 145 11.22 0.79 -0.63
C LEU A 145 11.47 -0.15 -1.80
N TYR A 146 10.89 0.13 -2.95
CA TYR A 146 11.02 -0.77 -4.11
C TYR A 146 12.44 -0.83 -4.67
N HIS A 147 13.21 0.26 -4.57
CA HIS A 147 14.64 0.23 -4.89
C HIS A 147 15.39 -0.74 -3.97
N THR A 148 15.20 -0.62 -2.66
CA THR A 148 15.82 -1.54 -1.67
C THR A 148 15.47 -2.99 -1.97
N LEU A 149 14.20 -3.29 -2.22
CA LEU A 149 13.76 -4.65 -2.58
C LEU A 149 14.40 -5.13 -3.88
N SER A 150 14.57 -4.25 -4.87
CA SER A 150 15.22 -4.62 -6.13
C SER A 150 16.71 -4.93 -5.95
N GLN A 151 17.41 -4.22 -5.08
CA GLN A 151 18.81 -4.52 -4.74
C GLN A 151 18.91 -5.86 -4.01
N ALA A 152 18.00 -6.12 -3.08
CA ALA A 152 17.94 -7.38 -2.34
C ALA A 152 17.69 -8.60 -3.25
N ARG A 153 16.93 -8.44 -4.36
CA ARG A 153 16.64 -9.50 -5.34
C ARG A 153 17.88 -10.15 -5.94
N TYR A 154 18.94 -9.39 -6.11
CA TYR A 154 20.19 -9.88 -6.73
C TYR A 154 21.20 -10.46 -5.73
N ARG A 155 20.83 -10.55 -4.46
CA ARG A 155 21.69 -11.11 -3.44
C ARG A 155 21.47 -12.61 -3.31
N SER A 156 22.55 -13.36 -3.43
CA SER A 156 22.57 -14.82 -3.20
C SER A 156 22.71 -15.18 -1.71
N LEU A 157 22.35 -14.28 -0.81
CA LEU A 157 22.46 -14.52 0.63
C LEU A 157 21.25 -15.33 1.11
N ALA A 158 21.48 -16.29 1.99
CA ALA A 158 20.39 -16.88 2.74
C ALA A 158 19.79 -15.82 3.69
N PRO A 159 18.43 -15.78 3.88
CA PRO A 159 17.85 -14.92 4.88
C PRO A 159 18.49 -15.19 6.23
N VAL A 160 18.91 -14.15 6.92
CA VAL A 160 19.38 -14.29 8.29
C VAL A 160 18.13 -14.45 9.15
N ALA A 161 17.93 -15.66 9.70
CA ALA A 161 16.91 -15.85 10.71
C ALA A 161 17.29 -15.06 11.97
N ALA A 162 16.30 -14.40 12.59
CA ALA A 162 16.54 -13.77 13.88
C ALA A 162 17.07 -14.81 14.88
N SER A 163 18.12 -14.47 15.58
CA SER A 163 18.71 -15.29 16.63
C SER A 163 17.97 -15.09 17.95
N ASP A 164 18.21 -15.96 18.92
CA ASP A 164 17.68 -15.79 20.29
C ASP A 164 18.15 -14.46 20.90
N GLU A 165 19.40 -14.05 20.58
CA GLU A 165 19.96 -12.76 21.01
C GLU A 165 19.19 -11.56 20.42
N ASP A 166 18.75 -11.64 19.16
CA ASP A 166 17.91 -10.61 18.55
C ASP A 166 16.55 -10.52 19.23
N TYR A 167 15.95 -11.65 19.59
CA TYR A 167 14.69 -11.69 20.34
C TYR A 167 14.86 -11.13 21.77
N GLU A 168 15.94 -11.46 22.46
CA GLU A 168 16.26 -10.90 23.79
C GLU A 168 16.48 -9.38 23.70
N ALA A 169 17.25 -8.91 22.72
CA ALA A 169 17.47 -7.48 22.46
C ALA A 169 16.17 -6.74 22.16
N PHE A 170 15.29 -7.33 21.35
CA PHE A 170 13.97 -6.78 21.06
C PHE A 170 13.08 -6.74 22.30
N GLY A 171 13.07 -7.82 23.09
CA GLY A 171 12.35 -7.88 24.36
C GLY A 171 12.84 -6.81 25.36
N ALA A 172 14.15 -6.60 25.45
CA ALA A 172 14.74 -5.55 26.29
C ALA A 172 14.36 -4.13 25.79
N LEU A 173 14.29 -3.92 24.47
CA LEU A 173 13.81 -2.68 23.86
C LEU A 173 12.35 -2.42 24.22
N LEU A 174 11.48 -3.43 24.09
CA LEU A 174 10.06 -3.32 24.47
C LEU A 174 9.90 -3.01 25.95
N ALA A 175 10.66 -3.67 26.83
CA ALA A 175 10.64 -3.43 28.26
C ALA A 175 11.13 -2.04 28.66
N ALA A 176 12.01 -1.43 27.84
CA ALA A 176 12.50 -0.07 28.03
C ALA A 176 11.53 1.02 27.51
N THR A 177 10.48 0.61 26.76
CA THR A 177 9.44 1.56 26.31
C THR A 177 8.47 1.84 27.46
N SER A 178 7.78 2.96 27.40
CA SER A 178 6.70 3.29 28.35
C SER A 178 5.35 2.61 28.00
N LEU A 179 5.36 1.60 27.12
CA LEU A 179 4.17 0.86 26.72
C LEU A 179 3.65 0.02 27.86
N SER A 180 2.35 0.12 28.12
CA SER A 180 1.62 -0.68 29.11
C SER A 180 1.01 -1.92 28.44
N ASP A 181 0.56 -2.89 29.27
CA ASP A 181 -0.21 -4.05 28.77
C ASP A 181 -1.47 -3.63 27.98
N GLU A 182 -2.06 -2.48 28.35
CA GLU A 182 -3.20 -1.93 27.64
C GLU A 182 -2.81 -1.44 26.24
N ASP A 183 -1.59 -0.90 26.07
CA ASP A 183 -1.09 -0.46 24.77
C ASP A 183 -0.83 -1.67 23.86
N PHE A 184 -0.28 -2.76 24.38
CA PHE A 184 -0.14 -4.03 23.65
C PHE A 184 -1.50 -4.62 23.25
N THR A 185 -2.47 -4.63 24.18
CA THR A 185 -3.84 -5.06 23.87
C THR A 185 -4.48 -4.20 22.79
N ALA A 186 -4.25 -2.89 22.82
CA ALA A 186 -4.73 -1.96 21.80
C ALA A 186 -4.12 -2.23 20.41
N MET A 187 -2.84 -2.59 20.38
CA MET A 187 -2.17 -2.98 19.13
C MET A 187 -2.71 -4.30 18.56
N GLU A 188 -2.99 -5.29 19.43
CA GLU A 188 -3.58 -6.57 19.02
C GLU A 188 -5.01 -6.43 18.51
N ALA A 189 -5.80 -5.52 19.09
CA ALA A 189 -7.18 -5.27 18.69
C ALA A 189 -7.33 -4.65 17.31
N VAL A 190 -6.24 -4.08 16.77
CA VAL A 190 -6.17 -3.48 15.42
C VAL A 190 -7.36 -2.52 15.13
N ASP A 191 -7.82 -1.79 16.16
CA ASP A 191 -8.93 -0.84 16.04
C ASP A 191 -8.41 0.54 15.61
N PRO A 192 -8.77 1.05 14.41
CA PRO A 192 -8.32 2.34 13.92
C PRO A 192 -8.84 3.53 14.76
N ALA A 193 -9.89 3.34 15.55
CA ALA A 193 -10.41 4.36 16.47
C ALA A 193 -9.59 4.44 17.78
N ASN A 194 -8.67 3.51 18.00
CA ASN A 194 -7.86 3.49 19.21
C ASN A 194 -6.74 4.55 19.11
N THR A 195 -6.85 5.60 19.93
CA THR A 195 -5.90 6.72 19.98
C THR A 195 -4.52 6.34 20.55
N ARG A 196 -4.37 5.14 21.11
CA ARG A 196 -3.10 4.63 21.65
C ARG A 196 -2.20 3.99 20.60
N LEU A 197 -2.70 3.73 19.39
CA LEU A 197 -1.92 3.15 18.30
C LEU A 197 -0.82 4.09 17.76
N CYS A 198 -0.81 5.31 18.23
CA CYS A 198 0.14 6.36 17.95
C CYS A 198 0.73 6.97 19.19
#